data_68a82583232ab1af769c049211ae66ca
#
_entry.id   68a82583232ab1af769c049211ae66ca
#
_cell.length_a   1.000
_cell.length_b   1.000
_cell.length_c   1.000
_cell.angle_alpha   90.00
_cell.angle_beta   90.00
_cell.angle_gamma   90.00
#
_symmetry.space_group_name_H-M   'P 1'
#
loop_
_entity.id
_entity.type
_entity.pdbx_description
1 polymer ?
#
loop_
_entity_poly.entity_id
_entity_poly.type
_entity_poly.pdbx_seq_one_letter_code
_entity_poly.pdbx_strand_id
1 'polypeptide(L)'
;MKSWRSYAVVAAILILLGHLYGLNGNAQDVGLYGSSAIMWLVNYWNTNGADLSYGWIIPLVSIYIVLARRHLLAAAPQSNHWGGLIVIVLALLWHWFGVRTQQTRISILSLIGLLWGIPFYLYGWRVARILLFPCVYLLFCIPPSLMDALTVPLRLMTSVVSTSVLNGLGIPALRQGTLILSTDPGGFKLGVDDLCSGLRSLMAIAALTSVYAYFMDMALWKKFVLFFSAIPLAIVGNVVRVITVALVAGTLGQEWAMGFYHDYSGYVVFIVAILLTMGVATLLERFSGRSLWKWIRKYKNAPLS
;
A
#
# COMPACT_ATOMS: atom_id res chain seq x y z
N MET A 1 -29.47 1.98 -29.82
CA MET A 1 -29.75 0.62 -29.24
C MET A 1 -28.55 -0.12 -28.68
N LYS A 2 -27.29 0.19 -29.02
CA LYS A 2 -26.09 -0.47 -28.44
C LYS A 2 -25.80 -0.07 -26.98
N SER A 3 -26.19 1.12 -26.51
CA SER A 3 -25.80 1.64 -25.20
C SER A 3 -26.50 0.95 -24.00
N TRP A 4 -27.80 0.70 -24.06
CA TRP A 4 -28.54 0.13 -22.91
C TRP A 4 -28.14 -1.33 -22.61
N ARG A 5 -27.86 -2.13 -23.65
CA ARG A 5 -27.34 -3.50 -23.48
C ARG A 5 -26.00 -3.51 -22.78
N SER A 6 -25.11 -2.59 -23.12
CA SER A 6 -23.80 -2.46 -22.44
C SER A 6 -23.98 -2.07 -20.96
N TYR A 7 -24.88 -1.15 -20.63
CA TYR A 7 -25.18 -0.78 -19.25
C TYR A 7 -25.82 -1.95 -18.47
N ALA A 8 -26.73 -2.72 -19.09
CA ALA A 8 -27.33 -3.88 -18.48
C ALA A 8 -26.29 -4.97 -18.16
N VAL A 9 -25.35 -5.24 -19.07
CA VAL A 9 -24.26 -6.19 -18.86
C VAL A 9 -23.36 -5.74 -17.72
N VAL A 10 -22.96 -4.47 -17.69
CA VAL A 10 -22.12 -3.92 -16.60
C VAL A 10 -22.87 -4.01 -15.27
N ALA A 11 -24.15 -3.65 -15.22
CA ALA A 11 -24.97 -3.74 -14.01
C ALA A 11 -25.08 -5.21 -13.53
N ALA A 12 -25.30 -6.17 -14.43
CA ALA A 12 -25.36 -7.58 -14.09
C ALA A 12 -24.03 -8.08 -13.52
N ILE A 13 -22.88 -7.68 -14.10
CA ILE A 13 -21.55 -8.01 -13.58
C ILE A 13 -21.36 -7.43 -12.18
N LEU A 14 -21.72 -6.17 -11.95
CA LEU A 14 -21.58 -5.53 -10.65
C LEU A 14 -22.47 -6.18 -9.59
N ILE A 15 -23.71 -6.56 -9.94
CA ILE A 15 -24.62 -7.29 -9.05
C ILE A 15 -24.03 -8.66 -8.71
N LEU A 16 -23.50 -9.38 -9.71
CA LEU A 16 -22.89 -10.70 -9.49
C LEU A 16 -21.65 -10.61 -8.59
N LEU A 17 -20.77 -9.64 -8.83
CA LEU A 17 -19.60 -9.40 -7.97
C LEU A 17 -20.02 -9.00 -6.56
N GLY A 18 -21.03 -8.13 -6.42
CA GLY A 18 -21.60 -7.75 -5.13
C GLY A 18 -22.19 -8.95 -4.38
N HIS A 19 -22.87 -9.85 -5.09
CA HIS A 19 -23.38 -11.08 -4.50
C HIS A 19 -22.26 -12.03 -4.06
N LEU A 20 -21.28 -12.29 -4.94
CA LEU A 20 -20.20 -13.24 -4.66
C LEU A 20 -19.28 -12.78 -3.51
N TYR A 21 -18.97 -11.48 -3.41
CA TYR A 21 -17.98 -10.97 -2.45
C TYR A 21 -18.59 -10.14 -1.32
N GLY A 22 -19.78 -9.57 -1.55
CA GLY A 22 -20.48 -8.75 -0.58
C GLY A 22 -21.48 -9.50 0.28
N LEU A 23 -22.19 -10.48 -0.28
CA LEU A 23 -23.22 -11.23 0.43
C LEU A 23 -22.79 -12.68 0.74
N ASN A 24 -22.26 -13.38 -0.25
CA ASN A 24 -21.85 -14.80 -0.13
C ASN A 24 -20.34 -15.00 -0.25
N GLY A 25 -19.57 -13.95 -0.01
CA GLY A 25 -18.12 -14.05 0.06
C GLY A 25 -17.67 -14.87 1.27
N ASN A 26 -16.39 -15.27 1.25
CA ASN A 26 -15.77 -15.99 2.35
C ASN A 26 -15.18 -15.01 3.35
N ALA A 27 -15.58 -15.07 4.62
CA ALA A 27 -14.96 -14.36 5.73
C ALA A 27 -14.42 -15.36 6.76
N GLN A 28 -13.23 -15.09 7.30
CA GLN A 28 -12.60 -15.95 8.31
C GLN A 28 -13.41 -16.01 9.60
N ASP A 29 -14.05 -14.88 9.97
CA ASP A 29 -14.85 -14.75 11.20
C ASP A 29 -16.31 -14.49 10.84
N VAL A 30 -17.03 -15.55 10.48
CA VAL A 30 -18.44 -15.48 10.06
C VAL A 30 -19.32 -14.83 11.13
N GLY A 31 -19.02 -15.02 12.43
CA GLY A 31 -19.76 -14.42 13.54
C GLY A 31 -19.70 -12.91 13.62
N LEU A 32 -18.56 -12.28 13.19
CA LEU A 32 -18.33 -10.84 13.23
C LEU A 32 -18.68 -10.14 11.91
N TYR A 33 -18.44 -10.80 10.76
CA TYR A 33 -18.52 -10.17 9.43
C TYR A 33 -19.58 -10.81 8.53
N GLY A 34 -20.36 -11.77 9.03
CA GLY A 34 -21.16 -12.62 8.19
C GLY A 34 -20.26 -13.37 7.21
N SER A 35 -20.75 -13.66 6.01
CA SER A 35 -19.96 -14.29 4.94
C SER A 35 -19.24 -13.29 4.02
N SER A 36 -19.31 -11.98 4.29
CA SER A 36 -18.84 -10.93 3.38
C SER A 36 -17.32 -10.75 3.41
N ALA A 37 -16.65 -11.02 2.28
CA ALA A 37 -15.22 -10.77 2.12
C ALA A 37 -14.90 -9.25 2.10
N ILE A 38 -15.80 -8.45 1.54
CA ILE A 38 -15.65 -6.99 1.50
C ILE A 38 -15.77 -6.40 2.92
N MET A 39 -16.76 -6.84 3.71
CA MET A 39 -16.93 -6.37 5.08
C MET A 39 -15.73 -6.77 5.95
N TRP A 40 -15.20 -7.98 5.78
CA TRP A 40 -13.97 -8.40 6.43
C TRP A 40 -12.81 -7.44 6.12
N LEU A 41 -12.63 -7.07 4.85
CA LEU A 41 -11.56 -6.15 4.43
C LEU A 41 -11.75 -4.74 5.03
N VAL A 42 -12.98 -4.21 4.98
CA VAL A 42 -13.34 -2.90 5.55
C VAL A 42 -13.12 -2.88 7.05
N ASN A 43 -13.55 -3.91 7.77
CA ASN A 43 -13.30 -4.01 9.20
C ASN A 43 -11.82 -4.11 9.52
N TYR A 44 -11.06 -4.84 8.70
CA TYR A 44 -9.60 -4.93 8.87
C TYR A 44 -8.93 -3.56 8.78
N TRP A 45 -9.41 -2.67 7.90
CA TRP A 45 -8.89 -1.29 7.80
C TRP A 45 -9.31 -0.41 8.98
N ASN A 46 -10.42 -0.73 9.65
CA ASN A 46 -10.99 0.06 10.76
C ASN A 46 -10.58 -0.42 12.15
N THR A 47 -10.04 -1.62 12.28
CA THR A 47 -9.69 -2.18 13.59
C THR A 47 -8.57 -1.36 14.23
N ASN A 48 -8.81 -0.88 15.46
CA ASN A 48 -7.81 -0.17 16.25
C ASN A 48 -6.56 -1.06 16.46
N GLY A 49 -5.40 -0.56 15.99
CA GLY A 49 -4.16 -1.32 15.95
C GLY A 49 -3.92 -2.09 14.65
N ALA A 50 -4.89 -2.14 13.73
CA ALA A 50 -4.64 -2.71 12.41
C ALA A 50 -3.63 -1.88 11.61
N ASP A 51 -2.64 -2.57 11.07
CA ASP A 51 -1.52 -1.94 10.36
C ASP A 51 -1.87 -1.47 8.95
N LEU A 52 -3.16 -1.47 8.57
CA LEU A 52 -3.63 -1.22 7.21
C LEU A 52 -4.69 -0.12 7.10
N SER A 53 -4.73 0.85 8.01
CA SER A 53 -5.68 1.98 7.93
C SER A 53 -5.56 2.80 6.63
N TYR A 54 -4.39 2.81 5.97
CA TYR A 54 -4.20 3.39 4.64
C TYR A 54 -4.94 2.60 3.53
N GLY A 55 -5.47 1.41 3.83
CA GLY A 55 -6.23 0.57 2.90
C GLY A 55 -7.39 1.30 2.24
N TRP A 56 -8.02 2.27 2.93
CA TRP A 56 -9.06 3.13 2.38
C TRP A 56 -8.59 4.00 1.22
N ILE A 57 -7.34 4.44 1.25
CA ILE A 57 -6.77 5.34 0.24
C ILE A 57 -6.47 4.56 -1.05
N ILE A 58 -6.11 3.27 -0.93
CA ILE A 58 -5.66 2.46 -2.08
C ILE A 58 -6.72 2.35 -3.19
N PRO A 59 -8.00 1.98 -2.91
CA PRO A 59 -9.03 1.95 -3.94
C PRO A 59 -9.28 3.32 -4.57
N LEU A 60 -9.26 4.40 -3.77
CA LEU A 60 -9.44 5.76 -4.27
C LEU A 60 -8.34 6.16 -5.24
N VAL A 61 -7.09 5.86 -4.90
CA VAL A 61 -5.93 6.10 -5.79
C VAL A 61 -6.03 5.24 -7.05
N SER A 62 -6.43 3.97 -6.93
CA SER A 62 -6.64 3.10 -8.08
C SER A 62 -7.69 3.69 -9.04
N ILE A 63 -8.84 4.12 -8.51
CA ILE A 63 -9.90 4.79 -9.30
C ILE A 63 -9.36 6.07 -9.93
N TYR A 64 -8.63 6.90 -9.18
CA TYR A 64 -8.02 8.11 -9.70
C TYR A 64 -7.10 7.82 -10.90
N ILE A 65 -6.27 6.78 -10.81
CA ILE A 65 -5.37 6.38 -11.90
C ILE A 65 -6.17 5.97 -13.14
N VAL A 66 -7.27 5.22 -12.99
CA VAL A 66 -8.16 4.85 -14.10
C VAL A 66 -8.78 6.10 -14.73
N LEU A 67 -9.28 7.03 -13.92
CA LEU A 67 -9.87 8.28 -14.39
C LEU A 67 -8.83 9.18 -15.09
N ALA A 68 -7.62 9.27 -14.56
CA ALA A 68 -6.51 10.00 -15.16
C ALA A 68 -6.10 9.42 -16.52
N ARG A 69 -6.32 8.13 -16.75
CA ARG A 69 -6.03 7.42 -18.01
C ARG A 69 -7.26 7.20 -18.90
N ARG A 70 -8.42 7.81 -18.57
CA ARG A 70 -9.68 7.60 -19.31
C ARG A 70 -9.58 7.89 -20.81
N HIS A 71 -8.78 8.89 -21.20
CA HIS A 71 -8.55 9.23 -22.61
C HIS A 71 -7.83 8.10 -23.37
N LEU A 72 -6.88 7.42 -22.73
CA LEU A 72 -6.20 6.25 -23.31
C LEU A 72 -7.14 5.04 -23.42
N LEU A 73 -8.02 4.86 -22.43
CA LEU A 73 -9.04 3.82 -22.43
C LEU A 73 -10.06 4.04 -23.56
N ALA A 74 -10.51 5.28 -23.75
CA ALA A 74 -11.46 5.64 -24.81
C ALA A 74 -10.84 5.51 -26.22
N ALA A 75 -9.56 5.81 -26.38
CA ALA A 75 -8.84 5.70 -27.65
C ALA A 75 -8.36 4.27 -27.96
N ALA A 76 -8.40 3.35 -27.00
CA ALA A 76 -7.92 1.98 -27.21
C ALA A 76 -8.89 1.21 -28.12
N PRO A 77 -8.39 0.54 -29.19
CA PRO A 77 -9.22 -0.31 -30.01
C PRO A 77 -9.77 -1.47 -29.18
N GLN A 78 -11.05 -1.68 -29.30
CA GLN A 78 -11.78 -2.72 -28.55
C GLN A 78 -11.81 -4.01 -29.38
N SER A 79 -11.40 -5.11 -28.76
CA SER A 79 -11.49 -6.44 -29.37
C SER A 79 -11.61 -7.48 -28.25
N ASN A 80 -12.45 -8.46 -28.42
CA ASN A 80 -12.52 -9.57 -27.48
C ASN A 80 -11.21 -10.36 -27.51
N HIS A 81 -10.74 -10.81 -26.33
CA HIS A 81 -9.50 -11.55 -26.23
C HIS A 81 -9.63 -12.76 -25.29
N TRP A 82 -9.40 -13.96 -25.83
CA TRP A 82 -9.54 -15.23 -25.09
C TRP A 82 -8.65 -15.30 -23.82
N GLY A 83 -7.51 -14.63 -23.80
CA GLY A 83 -6.68 -14.53 -22.60
C GLY A 83 -7.42 -13.97 -21.39
N GLY A 84 -8.37 -13.04 -21.62
CA GLY A 84 -9.23 -12.51 -20.56
C GLY A 84 -10.15 -13.58 -19.96
N LEU A 85 -10.68 -14.49 -20.79
CA LEU A 85 -11.52 -15.61 -20.29
C LEU A 85 -10.71 -16.56 -19.41
N ILE A 86 -9.46 -16.85 -19.80
CA ILE A 86 -8.56 -17.68 -18.97
C ILE A 86 -8.36 -17.05 -17.60
N VAL A 87 -8.12 -15.73 -17.55
CA VAL A 87 -7.96 -14.99 -16.29
C VAL A 87 -9.23 -15.06 -15.45
N ILE A 88 -10.41 -14.88 -16.05
CA ILE A 88 -11.69 -14.96 -15.35
C ILE A 88 -11.88 -16.36 -14.74
N VAL A 89 -11.65 -17.43 -15.52
CA VAL A 89 -11.77 -18.81 -15.03
C VAL A 89 -10.81 -19.08 -13.89
N LEU A 90 -9.54 -18.68 -14.02
CA LEU A 90 -8.55 -18.83 -12.96
C LEU A 90 -8.94 -18.03 -11.71
N ALA A 91 -9.43 -16.81 -11.86
CA ALA A 91 -9.88 -16.00 -10.73
C ALA A 91 -11.07 -16.66 -10.02
N LEU A 92 -12.06 -17.20 -10.74
CA LEU A 92 -13.18 -17.93 -10.16
C LEU A 92 -12.74 -19.21 -9.45
N LEU A 93 -11.77 -19.95 -10.01
CA LEU A 93 -11.17 -21.11 -9.34
C LEU A 93 -10.45 -20.70 -8.05
N TRP A 94 -9.74 -19.58 -8.06
CA TRP A 94 -9.11 -19.01 -6.86
C TRP A 94 -10.15 -18.58 -5.82
N HIS A 95 -11.27 -18.00 -6.24
CA HIS A 95 -12.38 -17.70 -5.34
C HIS A 95 -12.92 -18.97 -4.67
N TRP A 96 -13.22 -19.98 -5.48
CA TRP A 96 -13.69 -21.28 -4.98
C TRP A 96 -12.69 -21.91 -4.00
N PHE A 97 -11.39 -21.88 -4.33
CA PHE A 97 -10.33 -22.35 -3.44
C PHE A 97 -10.27 -21.56 -2.14
N GLY A 98 -10.36 -20.23 -2.21
CA GLY A 98 -10.41 -19.35 -1.05
C GLY A 98 -11.58 -19.69 -0.11
N VAL A 99 -12.77 -19.93 -0.68
CA VAL A 99 -13.95 -20.36 0.07
C VAL A 99 -13.73 -21.73 0.73
N ARG A 100 -13.16 -22.68 0.02
CA ARG A 100 -12.89 -24.04 0.55
C ARG A 100 -11.86 -24.06 1.65
N THR A 101 -10.82 -23.23 1.54
CA THR A 101 -9.75 -23.13 2.54
C THR A 101 -10.03 -22.09 3.63
N GLN A 102 -11.20 -21.43 3.60
CA GLN A 102 -11.56 -20.36 4.53
C GLN A 102 -10.54 -19.21 4.56
N GLN A 103 -9.93 -18.92 3.40
CA GLN A 103 -8.91 -17.88 3.24
C GLN A 103 -9.48 -16.66 2.49
N THR A 104 -10.02 -15.71 3.24
CA THR A 104 -10.65 -14.48 2.68
C THR A 104 -9.69 -13.68 1.79
N ARG A 105 -8.39 -13.67 2.12
CA ARG A 105 -7.35 -13.00 1.30
C ARG A 105 -7.31 -13.53 -0.13
N ILE A 106 -7.43 -14.86 -0.30
CA ILE A 106 -7.45 -15.51 -1.62
C ILE A 106 -8.70 -15.10 -2.41
N SER A 107 -9.84 -15.02 -1.73
CA SER A 107 -11.08 -14.53 -2.34
C SER A 107 -10.94 -13.07 -2.82
N ILE A 108 -10.31 -12.19 -2.04
CA ILE A 108 -10.09 -10.80 -2.45
C ILE A 108 -9.08 -10.70 -3.61
N LEU A 109 -8.03 -11.54 -3.62
CA LEU A 109 -7.11 -11.64 -4.76
C LEU A 109 -7.86 -12.04 -6.04
N SER A 110 -8.82 -12.96 -5.93
CA SER A 110 -9.63 -13.36 -7.07
C SER A 110 -10.52 -12.22 -7.57
N LEU A 111 -11.06 -11.38 -6.68
CA LEU A 111 -11.82 -10.18 -7.06
C LEU A 111 -10.94 -9.23 -7.91
N ILE A 112 -9.71 -9.00 -7.50
CA ILE A 112 -8.75 -8.18 -8.28
C ILE A 112 -8.50 -8.81 -9.65
N GLY A 113 -8.36 -10.15 -9.70
CA GLY A 113 -8.24 -10.89 -10.94
C GLY A 113 -9.45 -10.70 -11.87
N LEU A 114 -10.69 -10.71 -11.33
CA LEU A 114 -11.90 -10.44 -12.11
C LEU A 114 -11.99 -8.99 -12.57
N LEU A 115 -11.64 -8.02 -11.72
CA LEU A 115 -11.62 -6.59 -12.07
C LEU A 115 -10.67 -6.32 -13.26
N TRP A 116 -9.61 -7.10 -13.40
CA TRP A 116 -8.71 -7.02 -14.56
C TRP A 116 -9.13 -7.91 -15.72
N GLY A 117 -9.53 -9.15 -15.44
CA GLY A 117 -9.86 -10.17 -16.45
C GLY A 117 -11.11 -9.86 -17.27
N ILE A 118 -12.15 -9.28 -16.64
CA ILE A 118 -13.40 -8.93 -17.32
C ILE A 118 -13.16 -7.84 -18.39
N PRO A 119 -12.52 -6.69 -18.10
CA PRO A 119 -12.17 -5.73 -19.13
C PRO A 119 -11.18 -6.29 -20.17
N PHE A 120 -10.29 -7.19 -19.77
CA PHE A 120 -9.38 -7.85 -20.70
C PHE A 120 -10.14 -8.70 -21.73
N TYR A 121 -11.13 -9.45 -21.30
CA TYR A 121 -11.97 -10.26 -22.19
C TYR A 121 -12.81 -9.38 -23.12
N LEU A 122 -13.47 -8.36 -22.57
CA LEU A 122 -14.43 -7.52 -23.30
C LEU A 122 -13.78 -6.52 -24.26
N TYR A 123 -12.64 -5.93 -23.86
CA TYR A 123 -12.01 -4.80 -24.56
C TYR A 123 -10.58 -5.10 -25.06
N GLY A 124 -10.04 -6.26 -24.71
CA GLY A 124 -8.75 -6.77 -25.21
C GLY A 124 -7.52 -6.28 -24.50
N TRP A 125 -6.35 -6.71 -25.03
CA TRP A 125 -5.05 -6.54 -24.38
C TRP A 125 -4.63 -5.08 -24.15
N ARG A 126 -4.97 -4.17 -25.07
CA ARG A 126 -4.59 -2.77 -24.91
C ARG A 126 -5.25 -2.12 -23.72
N VAL A 127 -6.54 -2.39 -23.50
CA VAL A 127 -7.27 -1.93 -22.30
C VAL A 127 -6.73 -2.62 -21.05
N ALA A 128 -6.52 -3.95 -21.11
CA ALA A 128 -5.96 -4.72 -20.01
C ALA A 128 -4.61 -4.18 -19.52
N ARG A 129 -3.73 -3.81 -20.47
CA ARG A 129 -2.41 -3.24 -20.15
C ARG A 129 -2.50 -1.89 -19.41
N ILE A 130 -3.48 -1.04 -19.76
CA ILE A 130 -3.71 0.24 -19.07
C ILE A 130 -4.23 -0.02 -17.65
N LEU A 131 -5.13 -1.00 -17.49
CA LEU A 131 -5.74 -1.36 -16.21
C LEU A 131 -4.84 -2.23 -15.32
N LEU A 132 -3.74 -2.78 -15.85
CA LEU A 132 -2.87 -3.69 -15.11
C LEU A 132 -2.35 -3.03 -13.83
N PHE A 133 -1.78 -1.83 -13.92
CA PHE A 133 -1.21 -1.16 -12.75
C PHE A 133 -2.28 -0.81 -11.70
N PRO A 134 -3.41 -0.13 -12.02
CA PRO A 134 -4.44 0.14 -11.01
C PRO A 134 -5.00 -1.13 -10.36
N CYS A 135 -5.15 -2.25 -11.10
CA CYS A 135 -5.58 -3.51 -10.51
C CYS A 135 -4.50 -4.13 -9.60
N VAL A 136 -3.23 -4.17 -10.04
CA VAL A 136 -2.11 -4.65 -9.21
C VAL A 136 -1.93 -3.77 -7.97
N TYR A 137 -2.16 -2.46 -8.08
CA TYR A 137 -2.10 -1.53 -6.95
C TYR A 137 -3.10 -1.87 -5.84
N LEU A 138 -4.24 -2.47 -6.16
CA LEU A 138 -5.21 -2.95 -5.18
C LEU A 138 -4.65 -4.06 -4.26
N LEU A 139 -3.54 -4.71 -4.62
CA LEU A 139 -2.89 -5.69 -3.75
C LEU A 139 -2.46 -5.08 -2.41
N PHE A 140 -2.15 -3.77 -2.38
CA PHE A 140 -1.83 -3.07 -1.15
C PHE A 140 -3.00 -2.94 -0.16
N CYS A 141 -4.25 -3.21 -0.60
CA CYS A 141 -5.41 -3.28 0.29
C CYS A 141 -5.40 -4.54 1.17
N ILE A 142 -4.72 -5.60 0.73
CA ILE A 142 -4.81 -6.93 1.32
C ILE A 142 -3.74 -7.07 2.40
N PRO A 143 -4.09 -7.46 3.63
CA PRO A 143 -3.10 -7.74 4.65
C PRO A 143 -2.22 -8.93 4.25
N PRO A 144 -0.87 -8.77 4.19
CA PRO A 144 0.01 -9.86 3.84
C PRO A 144 -0.01 -10.95 4.93
N SER A 145 0.01 -12.23 4.50
CA SER A 145 -0.01 -13.38 5.41
C SER A 145 1.33 -13.60 6.13
N LEU A 146 2.41 -13.03 5.63
CA LEU A 146 3.79 -13.13 6.17
C LEU A 146 4.15 -11.93 7.06
N MET A 147 3.14 -11.33 7.74
CA MET A 147 3.34 -10.09 8.51
C MET A 147 4.48 -10.23 9.52
N ASP A 148 4.45 -11.26 10.36
CA ASP A 148 5.43 -11.42 11.45
C ASP A 148 6.84 -11.69 10.93
N ALA A 149 6.98 -12.50 9.89
CA ALA A 149 8.28 -12.83 9.29
C ALA A 149 9.01 -11.61 8.72
N LEU A 150 8.28 -10.62 8.21
CA LEU A 150 8.83 -9.37 7.68
C LEU A 150 8.98 -8.30 8.77
N THR A 151 8.06 -8.27 9.72
CA THR A 151 8.01 -7.23 10.75
C THR A 151 9.12 -7.37 11.77
N VAL A 152 9.41 -8.58 12.25
CA VAL A 152 10.43 -8.83 13.27
C VAL A 152 11.83 -8.37 12.85
N PRO A 153 12.36 -8.72 11.66
CA PRO A 153 13.66 -8.22 11.21
C PRO A 153 13.71 -6.68 11.10
N LEU A 154 12.63 -6.06 10.59
CA LEU A 154 12.55 -4.59 10.46
C LEU A 154 12.58 -3.89 11.82
N ARG A 155 11.86 -4.42 12.82
CA ARG A 155 11.87 -3.91 14.20
C ARG A 155 13.24 -4.04 14.85
N LEU A 156 13.89 -5.20 14.69
CA LEU A 156 15.25 -5.42 15.20
C LEU A 156 16.25 -4.45 14.56
N MET A 157 16.23 -4.27 13.25
CA MET A 157 17.09 -3.31 12.56
C MET A 157 16.84 -1.89 13.05
N THR A 158 15.57 -1.49 13.18
CA THR A 158 15.20 -0.17 13.71
C THR A 158 15.73 0.01 15.14
N SER A 159 15.58 -0.97 16.03
CA SER A 159 16.06 -0.87 17.41
C SER A 159 17.58 -0.75 17.50
N VAL A 160 18.33 -1.53 16.69
CA VAL A 160 19.81 -1.44 16.63
C VAL A 160 20.25 -0.05 16.19
N VAL A 161 19.74 0.42 15.06
CA VAL A 161 20.15 1.71 14.48
C VAL A 161 19.75 2.87 15.41
N SER A 162 18.52 2.85 15.95
CA SER A 162 18.04 3.91 16.84
C SER A 162 18.86 3.98 18.12
N THR A 163 19.19 2.85 18.76
CA THR A 163 20.02 2.83 19.96
C THR A 163 21.43 3.36 19.68
N SER A 164 22.03 2.99 18.54
CA SER A 164 23.35 3.50 18.15
C SER A 164 23.33 5.02 17.94
N VAL A 165 22.29 5.56 17.31
CA VAL A 165 22.14 7.00 17.08
C VAL A 165 21.89 7.72 18.40
N LEU A 166 21.03 7.23 19.29
CA LEU A 166 20.77 7.82 20.61
C LEU A 166 22.05 7.93 21.43
N ASN A 167 22.84 6.84 21.50
CA ASN A 167 24.13 6.84 22.19
C ASN A 167 25.13 7.84 21.55
N GLY A 168 25.14 7.95 20.21
CA GLY A 168 25.94 8.93 19.50
C GLY A 168 25.53 10.38 19.76
N LEU A 169 24.27 10.61 20.11
CA LEU A 169 23.74 11.93 20.51
C LEU A 169 23.95 12.22 22.01
N GLY A 170 24.61 11.33 22.75
CA GLY A 170 24.85 11.51 24.18
C GLY A 170 23.63 11.12 25.08
N ILE A 171 22.65 10.42 24.53
CA ILE A 171 21.50 9.89 25.28
C ILE A 171 21.78 8.42 25.57
N PRO A 172 22.15 8.06 26.81
CA PRO A 172 22.59 6.72 27.13
C PRO A 172 21.41 5.76 27.09
N ALA A 173 21.44 4.82 26.16
CA ALA A 173 20.38 3.86 25.89
C ALA A 173 20.92 2.45 25.76
N LEU A 174 20.23 1.49 26.33
CA LEU A 174 20.52 0.05 26.27
C LEU A 174 19.41 -0.65 25.47
N ARG A 175 19.82 -1.56 24.57
CA ARG A 175 18.89 -2.35 23.78
C ARG A 175 18.73 -3.77 24.33
N GLN A 176 17.48 -4.20 24.49
CA GLN A 176 17.12 -5.59 24.79
C GLN A 176 16.10 -6.09 23.77
N GLY A 177 16.58 -6.77 22.72
CA GLY A 177 15.74 -7.17 21.59
C GLY A 177 15.19 -5.96 20.84
N THR A 178 13.87 -5.77 20.82
CA THR A 178 13.15 -4.62 20.26
C THR A 178 12.90 -3.51 21.28
N LEU A 179 13.26 -3.72 22.57
CA LEU A 179 13.10 -2.76 23.64
C LEU A 179 14.33 -1.86 23.75
N ILE A 180 14.12 -0.55 23.89
CA ILE A 180 15.14 0.47 24.11
C ILE A 180 14.88 1.09 25.49
N LEU A 181 15.87 1.01 26.35
CA LEU A 181 15.82 1.50 27.73
C LEU A 181 16.82 2.64 27.90
N SER A 182 16.40 3.76 28.45
CA SER A 182 17.35 4.76 28.97
C SER A 182 18.07 4.19 30.19
N THR A 183 19.36 4.44 30.32
CA THR A 183 20.13 4.07 31.51
C THR A 183 20.12 5.15 32.58
N ASP A 184 19.55 6.32 32.30
CA ASP A 184 19.40 7.40 33.27
C ASP A 184 18.29 7.09 34.27
N PRO A 185 18.43 7.47 35.56
CA PRO A 185 17.38 7.32 36.57
C PRO A 185 16.12 8.10 36.17
N GLY A 186 15.00 7.41 36.09
CA GLY A 186 13.72 7.98 35.61
C GLY A 186 13.63 8.16 34.12
N GLY A 187 14.56 7.58 33.31
CA GLY A 187 14.55 7.65 31.85
C GLY A 187 13.42 6.81 31.22
N PHE A 188 13.43 6.78 29.90
CA PHE A 188 12.35 6.18 29.11
C PHE A 188 12.52 4.66 28.90
N LYS A 189 11.39 4.00 28.69
CA LYS A 189 11.28 2.61 28.24
C LYS A 189 10.42 2.59 26.97
N LEU A 190 11.02 2.26 25.81
CA LEU A 190 10.36 2.32 24.52
C LEU A 190 10.40 0.94 23.85
N GLY A 191 9.24 0.35 23.64
CA GLY A 191 9.09 -0.83 22.77
C GLY A 191 8.98 -0.40 21.31
N VAL A 192 9.90 -0.85 20.44
CA VAL A 192 9.76 -0.61 19.00
C VAL A 192 8.50 -1.30 18.46
N ASP A 193 8.05 -2.37 19.13
CA ASP A 193 6.80 -3.09 18.80
C ASP A 193 5.57 -2.20 19.01
N ASP A 194 5.55 -1.44 20.09
CA ASP A 194 4.46 -0.52 20.43
C ASP A 194 4.50 0.73 19.53
N LEU A 195 5.70 1.21 19.21
CA LEU A 195 5.91 2.45 18.46
C LEU A 195 5.72 2.27 16.95
N CYS A 196 6.21 1.14 16.42
CA CYS A 196 6.31 0.94 14.98
C CYS A 196 5.86 -0.47 14.61
N SER A 197 4.71 -0.60 13.97
CA SER A 197 4.35 -1.89 13.37
C SER A 197 5.32 -2.33 12.25
N GLY A 198 6.27 -1.48 11.86
CA GLY A 198 7.27 -1.72 10.80
C GLY A 198 6.63 -1.99 9.43
N LEU A 199 5.63 -2.85 9.41
CA LEU A 199 4.92 -3.26 8.21
C LEU A 199 3.97 -2.18 7.69
N ARG A 200 3.26 -1.44 8.58
CA ARG A 200 2.37 -0.34 8.17
C ARG A 200 3.15 0.71 7.36
N SER A 201 4.28 1.16 7.90
CA SER A 201 5.12 2.15 7.24
C SER A 201 5.73 1.59 5.95
N LEU A 202 6.20 0.33 5.94
CA LEU A 202 6.74 -0.30 4.74
C LEU A 202 5.68 -0.38 3.63
N MET A 203 4.48 -0.88 3.93
CA MET A 203 3.42 -1.03 2.93
C MET A 203 2.91 0.33 2.44
N ALA A 204 2.75 1.31 3.34
CA ALA A 204 2.35 2.67 2.95
C ALA A 204 3.41 3.35 2.06
N ILE A 205 4.71 3.21 2.38
CA ILE A 205 5.81 3.75 1.58
C ILE A 205 5.92 2.99 0.25
N ALA A 206 5.76 1.66 0.24
CA ALA A 206 5.76 0.87 -0.98
C ALA A 206 4.58 1.24 -1.91
N ALA A 207 3.39 1.48 -1.36
CA ALA A 207 2.25 1.99 -2.11
C ALA A 207 2.54 3.39 -2.69
N LEU A 208 3.09 4.30 -1.88
CA LEU A 208 3.46 5.65 -2.30
C LEU A 208 4.51 5.61 -3.43
N THR A 209 5.60 4.86 -3.24
CA THR A 209 6.69 4.76 -4.23
C THR A 209 6.23 4.13 -5.53
N SER A 210 5.31 3.14 -5.48
CA SER A 210 4.76 2.52 -6.68
C SER A 210 3.91 3.48 -7.51
N VAL A 211 3.05 4.29 -6.87
CA VAL A 211 2.26 5.33 -7.56
C VAL A 211 3.19 6.40 -8.13
N TYR A 212 4.16 6.86 -7.35
CA TYR A 212 5.12 7.85 -7.80
C TYR A 212 5.90 7.32 -9.01
N ALA A 213 6.44 6.10 -8.94
CA ALA A 213 7.15 5.45 -10.04
C ALA A 213 6.26 5.24 -11.29
N TYR A 214 4.96 5.00 -11.10
CA TYR A 214 4.02 4.83 -12.21
C TYR A 214 3.86 6.12 -13.03
N PHE A 215 3.75 7.26 -12.37
CA PHE A 215 3.57 8.55 -13.04
C PHE A 215 4.87 9.14 -13.60
N MET A 216 6.03 8.69 -13.10
CA MET A 216 7.32 9.18 -13.60
C MET A 216 7.68 8.59 -14.96
N ASP A 217 8.19 9.43 -15.87
CA ASP A 217 8.69 9.01 -17.18
C ASP A 217 10.16 8.57 -17.10
N MET A 218 10.38 7.40 -16.50
CA MET A 218 11.72 6.81 -16.34
C MET A 218 11.76 5.35 -16.82
N ALA A 219 12.97 4.86 -17.06
CA ALA A 219 13.19 3.48 -17.49
C ALA A 219 12.67 2.49 -16.43
N LEU A 220 12.19 1.32 -16.89
CA LEU A 220 11.52 0.34 -16.02
C LEU A 220 12.39 -0.08 -14.83
N TRP A 221 13.69 -0.33 -15.05
CA TRP A 221 14.60 -0.72 -13.98
C TRP A 221 14.72 0.34 -12.86
N LYS A 222 14.65 1.66 -13.22
CA LYS A 222 14.63 2.75 -12.23
C LYS A 222 13.35 2.77 -11.41
N LYS A 223 12.21 2.42 -12.02
CA LYS A 223 10.93 2.25 -11.32
C LYS A 223 11.02 1.12 -10.29
N PHE A 224 11.69 0.02 -10.64
CA PHE A 224 11.96 -1.06 -9.69
C PHE A 224 12.90 -0.63 -8.57
N VAL A 225 14.00 0.06 -8.89
CA VAL A 225 14.91 0.59 -7.86
C VAL A 225 14.16 1.53 -6.91
N LEU A 226 13.32 2.43 -7.44
CA LEU A 226 12.51 3.33 -6.62
C LEU A 226 11.50 2.55 -5.75
N PHE A 227 10.85 1.53 -6.29
CA PHE A 227 9.93 0.68 -5.52
C PHE A 227 10.65 -0.06 -4.39
N PHE A 228 11.77 -0.71 -4.66
CA PHE A 228 12.53 -1.43 -3.63
C PHE A 228 13.23 -0.49 -2.63
N SER A 229 13.43 0.78 -2.96
CA SER A 229 13.90 1.78 -1.99
C SER A 229 12.90 2.00 -0.84
N ALA A 230 11.64 1.60 -0.99
CA ALA A 230 10.66 1.62 0.10
C ALA A 230 11.16 0.89 1.37
N ILE A 231 11.95 -0.20 1.21
CA ILE A 231 12.48 -0.96 2.35
C ILE A 231 13.43 -0.11 3.19
N PRO A 232 14.56 0.39 2.66
CA PRO A 232 15.46 1.24 3.45
C PRO A 232 14.80 2.55 3.90
N LEU A 233 13.89 3.12 3.10
CA LEU A 233 13.17 4.34 3.48
C LEU A 233 12.24 4.11 4.67
N ALA A 234 11.56 2.95 4.74
CA ALA A 234 10.74 2.57 5.89
C ALA A 234 11.60 2.43 7.17
N ILE A 235 12.78 1.82 7.05
CA ILE A 235 13.70 1.69 8.19
C ILE A 235 14.13 3.08 8.68
N VAL A 236 14.58 3.95 7.78
CA VAL A 236 14.99 5.32 8.12
C VAL A 236 13.85 6.10 8.76
N GLY A 237 12.64 6.04 8.18
CA GLY A 237 11.46 6.68 8.74
C GLY A 237 11.15 6.20 10.16
N ASN A 238 11.22 4.88 10.40
CA ASN A 238 11.00 4.32 11.73
C ASN A 238 12.11 4.68 12.72
N VAL A 239 13.38 4.71 12.29
CA VAL A 239 14.51 5.17 13.12
C VAL A 239 14.28 6.61 13.56
N VAL A 240 13.93 7.52 12.63
CA VAL A 240 13.62 8.92 12.95
C VAL A 240 12.47 9.01 13.96
N ARG A 241 11.43 8.20 13.78
CA ARG A 241 10.29 8.16 14.72
C ARG A 241 10.73 7.74 16.11
N VAL A 242 11.47 6.65 16.25
CA VAL A 242 11.94 6.14 17.55
C VAL A 242 12.82 7.17 18.24
N ILE A 243 13.75 7.82 17.50
CA ILE A 243 14.63 8.86 18.06
C ILE A 243 13.79 10.04 18.53
N THR A 244 12.85 10.53 17.73
CA THR A 244 12.04 11.69 18.13
C THR A 244 11.12 11.37 19.31
N VAL A 245 10.55 10.15 19.40
CA VAL A 245 9.79 9.71 20.57
C VAL A 245 10.71 9.63 21.80
N ALA A 246 11.94 9.11 21.67
CA ALA A 246 12.91 9.02 22.76
C ALA A 246 13.31 10.42 23.26
N LEU A 247 13.52 11.39 22.36
CA LEU A 247 13.80 12.79 22.73
C LEU A 247 12.63 13.42 23.49
N VAL A 248 11.40 13.22 23.03
CA VAL A 248 10.20 13.71 23.71
C VAL A 248 10.04 13.04 25.07
N ALA A 249 10.29 11.73 25.18
CA ALA A 249 10.22 10.98 26.44
C ALA A 249 11.27 11.46 27.46
N GLY A 250 12.48 11.78 26.99
CA GLY A 250 13.55 12.30 27.86
C GLY A 250 13.35 13.75 28.29
N THR A 251 12.57 14.56 27.55
CA THR A 251 12.39 16.00 27.85
C THR A 251 11.04 16.30 28.51
N LEU A 252 9.95 15.71 28.01
CA LEU A 252 8.56 15.97 28.43
C LEU A 252 7.96 14.81 29.25
N GLY A 253 8.68 13.71 29.37
CA GLY A 253 8.25 12.52 30.08
C GLY A 253 7.58 11.47 29.18
N GLN A 254 7.58 10.22 29.68
CA GLN A 254 7.12 9.05 28.94
C GLN A 254 5.63 9.10 28.61
N GLU A 255 4.79 9.67 29.49
CA GLU A 255 3.34 9.78 29.25
C GLU A 255 3.02 10.66 28.03
N TRP A 256 3.69 11.80 27.88
CA TRP A 256 3.56 12.67 26.73
C TRP A 256 4.07 12.03 25.43
N ALA A 257 5.18 11.29 25.52
CA ALA A 257 5.78 10.61 24.39
C ALA A 257 4.91 9.48 23.87
N MET A 258 4.35 8.66 24.76
CA MET A 258 3.54 7.48 24.40
C MET A 258 2.05 7.82 24.17
N GLY A 259 1.58 8.93 24.69
CA GLY A 259 0.23 9.45 24.44
C GLY A 259 0.19 10.32 23.17
N PHE A 260 0.12 11.63 23.38
CA PHE A 260 -0.09 12.58 22.31
C PHE A 260 0.93 12.48 21.17
N TYR A 261 2.25 12.45 21.48
CA TYR A 261 3.26 12.44 20.43
C TYR A 261 3.29 11.14 19.63
N HIS A 262 3.04 9.99 20.27
CA HIS A 262 2.98 8.69 19.59
C HIS A 262 1.95 8.71 18.44
N ASP A 263 0.74 9.23 18.69
CA ASP A 263 -0.34 9.27 17.70
C ASP A 263 0.01 10.13 16.48
N TYR A 264 0.71 11.25 16.71
CA TYR A 264 1.11 12.18 15.64
C TYR A 264 2.43 11.83 14.96
N SER A 265 3.29 11.04 15.60
CA SER A 265 4.61 10.66 15.05
C SER A 265 4.54 9.91 13.73
N GLY A 266 3.42 9.25 13.44
CA GLY A 266 3.15 8.61 12.16
C GLY A 266 3.17 9.59 10.98
N TYR A 267 2.66 10.82 11.17
CA TYR A 267 2.70 11.86 10.13
C TYR A 267 4.13 12.32 9.85
N VAL A 268 4.98 12.40 10.88
CA VAL A 268 6.41 12.73 10.72
C VAL A 268 7.10 11.69 9.85
N VAL A 269 6.89 10.41 10.13
CA VAL A 269 7.43 9.30 9.30
C VAL A 269 6.98 9.44 7.84
N PHE A 270 5.70 9.76 7.64
CA PHE A 270 5.14 9.85 6.29
C PHE A 270 5.72 11.03 5.50
N ILE A 271 5.88 12.19 6.14
CA ILE A 271 6.53 13.37 5.52
C ILE A 271 7.99 13.06 5.17
N VAL A 272 8.75 12.47 6.10
CA VAL A 272 10.13 12.06 5.86
C VAL A 272 10.22 11.07 4.70
N ALA A 273 9.33 10.07 4.66
CA ALA A 273 9.28 9.09 3.59
C ALA A 273 8.98 9.71 2.22
N ILE A 274 8.06 10.68 2.14
CA ILE A 274 7.77 11.42 0.90
C ILE A 274 9.03 12.17 0.44
N LEU A 275 9.65 12.94 1.33
CA LEU A 275 10.84 13.73 0.99
C LEU A 275 11.99 12.84 0.52
N LEU A 276 12.24 11.72 1.21
CA LEU A 276 13.27 10.77 0.83
C LEU A 276 12.95 10.07 -0.50
N THR A 277 11.69 9.71 -0.74
CA THR A 277 11.25 9.14 -2.02
C THR A 277 11.48 10.13 -3.17
N MET A 278 11.14 11.40 -2.98
CA MET A 278 11.42 12.45 -3.95
C MET A 278 12.94 12.64 -4.16
N GLY A 279 13.73 12.57 -3.10
CA GLY A 279 15.20 12.61 -3.16
C GLY A 279 15.78 11.46 -4.00
N VAL A 280 15.36 10.22 -3.73
CA VAL A 280 15.79 9.04 -4.50
C VAL A 280 15.36 9.17 -5.97
N ALA A 281 14.13 9.60 -6.23
CA ALA A 281 13.65 9.78 -7.59
C ALA A 281 14.43 10.84 -8.35
N THR A 282 14.73 11.98 -7.73
CA THR A 282 15.56 13.04 -8.36
C THR A 282 16.99 12.57 -8.63
N LEU A 283 17.58 11.79 -7.72
CA LEU A 283 18.89 11.18 -7.97
C LEU A 283 18.85 10.24 -9.18
N LEU A 284 17.84 9.35 -9.24
CA LEU A 284 17.66 8.42 -10.37
C LEU A 284 17.43 9.15 -11.70
N GLU A 285 16.76 10.32 -11.67
CA GLU A 285 16.55 11.15 -12.87
C GLU A 285 17.83 11.85 -13.33
N ARG A 286 18.65 12.38 -12.41
CA ARG A 286 19.93 13.01 -12.76
C ARG A 286 20.84 12.06 -13.54
N PHE A 287 20.84 10.78 -13.20
CA PHE A 287 21.54 9.75 -13.97
C PHE A 287 20.92 9.47 -15.35
N SER A 288 19.81 10.11 -15.73
CA SER A 288 19.11 9.92 -17.01
C SER A 288 19.12 11.14 -17.93
N GLY A 289 19.62 12.30 -17.48
CA GLY A 289 19.62 13.53 -18.27
C GLY A 289 18.22 14.13 -18.59
N ARG A 290 17.15 13.59 -17.95
CA ARG A 290 15.76 14.08 -18.16
C ARG A 290 15.25 14.68 -16.84
N SER A 291 14.97 15.98 -16.85
CA SER A 291 14.56 16.77 -15.70
C SER A 291 13.07 16.59 -15.38
N LEU A 292 12.74 16.53 -14.08
CA LEU A 292 11.37 16.58 -13.50
C LEU A 292 10.54 17.75 -14.09
N TRP A 293 11.20 18.85 -14.43
CA TRP A 293 10.62 20.05 -15.06
C TRP A 293 9.98 19.78 -16.41
N LYS A 294 10.46 18.80 -17.21
CA LYS A 294 9.85 18.43 -18.49
C LYS A 294 8.51 17.73 -18.28
N TRP A 295 8.36 16.96 -17.19
CA TRP A 295 7.11 16.27 -16.87
C TRP A 295 6.01 17.26 -16.45
N ILE A 296 6.30 18.17 -15.53
CA ILE A 296 5.35 19.23 -15.07
C ILE A 296 4.90 20.09 -16.25
N ARG A 297 5.81 20.45 -17.17
CA ARG A 297 5.50 21.23 -18.37
C ARG A 297 4.61 20.47 -19.35
N LYS A 298 4.79 19.14 -19.50
CA LYS A 298 3.98 18.29 -20.38
C LYS A 298 2.52 18.20 -19.93
N TYR A 299 2.27 18.14 -18.61
CA TYR A 299 0.91 18.09 -18.08
C TYR A 299 0.24 19.46 -17.97
N LYS A 300 1.01 20.52 -17.79
CA LYS A 300 0.48 21.90 -17.74
C LYS A 300 0.05 22.41 -19.14
N ASN A 301 0.61 21.86 -20.20
CA ASN A 301 0.33 22.25 -21.58
C ASN A 301 -0.50 21.21 -22.35
N ALA A 302 -1.04 20.19 -21.70
CA ALA A 302 -2.01 19.30 -22.32
C ALA A 302 -3.35 20.05 -22.47
N PRO A 303 -3.88 20.26 -23.70
CA PRO A 303 -5.14 20.94 -23.86
C PRO A 303 -6.23 20.14 -23.16
N LEU A 304 -7.01 20.83 -22.33
CA LEU A 304 -8.27 20.38 -21.80
C LEU A 304 -9.27 20.31 -22.97
N SER A 305 -9.24 19.23 -23.72
CA SER A 305 -10.20 18.93 -24.78
C SER A 305 -10.93 17.63 -24.47
#